data_67688ccd6a009960928cfb4c4664f4e4
#
_entry.id   67688ccd6a009960928cfb4c4664f4e4
#
_cell.length_a   1.000
_cell.length_b   1.000
_cell.length_c   1.000
_cell.angle_alpha   90.00
_cell.angle_beta   90.00
_cell.angle_gamma   90.00
#
_symmetry.space_group_name_H-M   'P 1'
#
loop_
_entity.id
_entity.type
_entity.pdbx_description
1 polymer ?
#
loop_
_entity_poly.entity_id
_entity_poly.type
_entity_poly.pdbx_seq_one_letter_code
_entity_poly.pdbx_strand_id
1 'polypeptide(L)'
;MISLRHLHAVTKECKCSKRLLQDLYRRGGHDAHGARFGRVFAFPCSGPLGCLAGARRFYVDSIDRTVSVQTLTDPMEVLAFMDRHNDANTRTFEASLRSLGRLSVGEHYKAVVEDNRFHAILSTLASRLEDCDATMLSKISDATARFRSSTPELADLAQRLAEVARQREDTFSPRNLANVAMALSMRGVRDVPTVEFIRNEALKLMDDLEPAHCIMLLEAFRRWGVFDRQLVDLLVERMSDEVDRFTTRDLVDALAVISRLGLARGFLLRRLCGLAFENLRQFSARELAKMCYSLARLRFLAQSNVDDLVEAMRPEMERLVGSQISEFLFALAMVNARHQLDTARILAAQYVDSIGGIPKMSGGSLIDYAWSLVALDLVREFENDFSEALKETFTRNPPQNRTPLLKLFDVICALELEYKDLNIPVASSWKAACDDADRYEMDRLESSRLHNEVMMRFDQLRGSSNGVRWKLQMQRNSSCGPYRVDMLDQETKLAVDLEIVSWPTARHVKHRLLEAQGYRMVNLQYWDWRRARTEEDQNLFLEREVTRVLESNPLPASEKLIE
;
A
#
# COMPACT_ATOMS: atom_id res chain seq x y z
N MET A 1 -20.72 14.43 -20.69
CA MET A 1 -22.13 14.07 -20.97
C MET A 1 -22.91 14.19 -19.67
N ILE A 2 -23.73 15.18 -19.52
CA ILE A 2 -24.60 15.35 -18.34
C ILE A 2 -25.70 14.30 -18.46
N SER A 3 -25.83 13.46 -17.44
CA SER A 3 -26.81 12.37 -17.41
C SER A 3 -28.23 12.89 -17.60
N LEU A 4 -28.95 12.38 -18.59
CA LEU A 4 -30.38 12.64 -18.89
C LEU A 4 -31.33 12.51 -17.69
N ARG A 5 -30.90 11.85 -16.60
CA ARG A 5 -31.66 11.70 -15.36
C ARG A 5 -31.84 13.00 -14.57
N HIS A 6 -30.89 13.95 -14.67
CA HIS A 6 -31.00 15.26 -13.99
C HIS A 6 -31.95 16.22 -14.73
N LEU A 7 -32.05 16.09 -16.04
CA LEU A 7 -33.05 16.86 -16.83
C LEU A 7 -34.48 16.38 -16.58
N HIS A 8 -34.67 15.10 -16.27
CA HIS A 8 -36.01 14.51 -16.03
C HIS A 8 -36.61 14.95 -14.67
N ALA A 9 -35.79 15.22 -13.66
CA ALA A 9 -36.28 15.71 -12.37
C ALA A 9 -36.80 17.15 -12.45
N VAL A 10 -36.14 17.98 -13.24
CA VAL A 10 -36.49 19.41 -13.39
C VAL A 10 -37.76 19.59 -14.30
N THR A 11 -38.02 18.64 -15.20
CA THR A 11 -39.18 18.74 -16.11
C THR A 11 -40.47 18.19 -15.53
N LYS A 12 -40.45 17.50 -14.37
CA LYS A 12 -41.68 17.01 -13.70
C LYS A 12 -42.52 18.11 -13.05
N GLU A 13 -41.92 19.23 -12.72
CA GLU A 13 -42.60 20.36 -12.09
C GLU A 13 -43.02 21.47 -13.08
N CYS A 14 -42.57 21.42 -14.32
CA CYS A 14 -42.94 22.38 -15.33
C CYS A 14 -43.64 21.69 -16.50
N LYS A 15 -44.96 21.93 -16.69
CA LYS A 15 -45.75 21.49 -17.83
C LYS A 15 -45.29 22.14 -19.16
N CYS A 16 -44.01 22.18 -19.45
CA CYS A 16 -43.47 22.69 -20.71
C CYS A 16 -43.21 21.51 -21.67
N SER A 17 -43.85 21.56 -22.79
CA SER A 17 -44.19 20.50 -23.71
C SER A 17 -42.98 19.64 -24.18
N LYS A 18 -43.25 18.35 -24.33
CA LYS A 18 -42.39 17.32 -24.96
C LYS A 18 -41.82 17.74 -26.35
N ARG A 19 -42.43 18.72 -27.02
CA ARG A 19 -41.95 19.24 -28.32
C ARG A 19 -40.60 19.97 -28.20
N LEU A 20 -40.37 20.73 -27.15
CA LEU A 20 -39.10 21.47 -26.98
C LEU A 20 -37.88 20.55 -26.78
N LEU A 21 -38.09 19.41 -26.12
CA LEU A 21 -37.03 18.41 -25.92
C LEU A 21 -36.73 17.64 -27.22
N GLN A 22 -37.71 17.41 -28.07
CA GLN A 22 -37.52 16.73 -29.36
C GLN A 22 -36.79 17.64 -30.38
N ASP A 23 -37.01 18.95 -30.34
CA ASP A 23 -36.32 19.91 -31.23
C ASP A 23 -34.85 20.14 -30.81
N LEU A 24 -34.55 20.07 -29.51
CA LEU A 24 -33.18 20.11 -29.02
C LEU A 24 -32.40 18.82 -29.38
N TYR A 25 -33.06 17.69 -29.41
CA TYR A 25 -32.44 16.41 -29.77
C TYR A 25 -32.17 16.29 -31.29
N ARG A 26 -33.00 16.89 -32.15
CA ARG A 26 -32.81 16.90 -33.61
C ARG A 26 -31.72 17.85 -34.11
N ARG A 27 -31.35 18.87 -33.32
CA ARG A 27 -30.32 19.86 -33.71
C ARG A 27 -28.91 19.59 -33.13
N GLY A 28 -28.77 18.57 -32.30
CA GLY A 28 -27.49 18.19 -31.68
C GLY A 28 -26.66 17.12 -32.42
N GLY A 29 -27.09 16.68 -33.58
CA GLY A 29 -26.35 15.72 -34.39
C GLY A 29 -25.70 16.38 -35.61
N HIS A 30 -24.37 16.33 -35.65
CA HIS A 30 -23.43 16.89 -36.62
C HIS A 30 -23.01 18.34 -36.38
N ASP A 31 -21.84 18.51 -35.75
CA ASP A 31 -20.63 19.14 -36.30
C ASP A 31 -19.57 19.30 -35.23
N ALA A 32 -18.48 18.60 -35.40
CA ALA A 32 -17.21 18.83 -34.72
C ALA A 32 -16.49 19.93 -35.51
N HIS A 33 -16.45 21.14 -34.97
CA HIS A 33 -15.35 22.12 -35.06
C HIS A 33 -15.80 23.51 -34.55
N GLY A 34 -15.03 24.01 -33.62
CA GLY A 34 -14.85 25.38 -33.17
C GLY A 34 -15.90 26.45 -33.50
N ALA A 35 -16.84 26.68 -32.60
CA ALA A 35 -17.63 27.90 -32.67
C ALA A 35 -17.90 28.46 -31.27
N ARG A 36 -17.52 29.72 -31.10
CA ARG A 36 -17.80 30.58 -29.94
C ARG A 36 -19.31 30.61 -29.64
N PHE A 37 -19.72 30.06 -28.51
CA PHE A 37 -21.07 30.26 -27.98
C PHE A 37 -21.17 31.60 -27.28
N GLY A 38 -21.58 32.59 -28.03
CA GLY A 38 -21.99 33.88 -27.53
C GLY A 38 -23.24 34.35 -28.27
N ARG A 39 -24.42 33.83 -27.86
CA ARG A 39 -25.70 34.53 -28.06
C ARG A 39 -26.76 33.99 -27.11
N VAL A 40 -27.11 34.83 -26.16
CA VAL A 40 -28.22 34.62 -25.22
C VAL A 40 -29.53 34.78 -25.99
N PHE A 41 -30.39 33.75 -26.00
CA PHE A 41 -31.77 33.91 -26.42
C PHE A 41 -32.59 34.47 -25.26
N ALA A 42 -32.97 35.72 -25.34
CA ALA A 42 -33.96 36.33 -24.47
C ALA A 42 -35.36 35.93 -24.92
N PHE A 43 -36.13 35.24 -24.09
CA PHE A 43 -37.56 35.05 -24.27
C PHE A 43 -38.32 36.01 -23.35
N PRO A 44 -39.32 36.73 -23.85
CA PRO A 44 -40.18 37.57 -23.02
C PRO A 44 -41.21 36.70 -22.30
N CYS A 45 -41.08 36.52 -21.00
CA CYS A 45 -42.11 35.99 -20.14
C CYS A 45 -42.66 37.09 -19.25
N SER A 46 -43.86 37.53 -19.52
CA SER A 46 -44.65 38.43 -18.65
C SER A 46 -45.45 37.57 -17.64
N GLY A 47 -45.01 37.57 -16.37
CA GLY A 47 -45.70 36.96 -15.23
C GLY A 47 -44.84 37.02 -13.95
N PRO A 48 -45.36 36.83 -12.73
CA PRO A 48 -44.66 37.10 -11.48
C PRO A 48 -43.60 35.99 -11.19
N LEU A 49 -42.52 36.00 -11.95
CA LEU A 49 -41.42 35.01 -11.95
C LEU A 49 -40.09 35.63 -11.50
N GLY A 50 -40.13 36.79 -10.83
CA GLY A 50 -38.92 37.47 -10.39
C GLY A 50 -37.98 36.64 -9.50
N CYS A 51 -38.51 35.76 -8.65
CA CYS A 51 -37.72 34.90 -7.77
C CYS A 51 -37.06 33.72 -8.49
N LEU A 52 -37.70 33.16 -9.53
CA LEU A 52 -37.15 32.03 -10.30
C LEU A 52 -36.09 32.47 -11.31
N ALA A 53 -36.15 33.71 -11.80
CA ALA A 53 -35.14 34.26 -12.71
C ALA A 53 -33.79 34.52 -11.98
N GLY A 54 -33.85 34.96 -10.73
CA GLY A 54 -32.67 35.08 -9.87
C GLY A 54 -32.00 33.72 -9.60
N ALA A 55 -32.78 32.71 -9.20
CA ALA A 55 -32.27 31.37 -8.93
C ALA A 55 -31.71 30.68 -10.20
N ARG A 56 -32.32 30.90 -11.37
CA ARG A 56 -31.79 30.39 -12.65
C ARG A 56 -30.47 31.06 -13.05
N ARG A 57 -30.37 32.41 -12.86
CA ARG A 57 -29.16 33.14 -13.20
C ARG A 57 -28.00 32.69 -12.29
N PHE A 58 -28.23 32.56 -11.00
CA PHE A 58 -27.25 32.03 -10.06
C PHE A 58 -26.81 30.57 -10.38
N TYR A 59 -27.71 29.72 -10.80
CA TYR A 59 -27.41 28.34 -11.14
C TYR A 59 -26.61 28.23 -12.45
N VAL A 60 -26.96 28.97 -13.50
CA VAL A 60 -26.22 28.98 -14.77
C VAL A 60 -24.84 29.61 -14.58
N ASP A 61 -24.74 30.77 -13.89
CA ASP A 61 -23.46 31.41 -13.58
C ASP A 61 -22.53 30.49 -12.72
N SER A 62 -23.10 29.69 -11.82
CA SER A 62 -22.33 28.75 -11.00
C SER A 62 -21.79 27.55 -11.77
N ILE A 63 -22.53 27.04 -12.75
CA ILE A 63 -22.06 25.98 -13.65
C ILE A 63 -20.93 26.50 -14.54
N ASP A 64 -21.08 27.70 -15.12
CA ASP A 64 -20.05 28.32 -15.95
C ASP A 64 -18.74 28.55 -15.19
N ARG A 65 -18.79 29.04 -13.94
CA ARG A 65 -17.61 29.24 -13.10
C ARG A 65 -16.93 27.93 -12.73
N THR A 66 -17.69 26.89 -12.42
CA THR A 66 -17.13 25.56 -12.11
C THR A 66 -16.45 24.93 -13.33
N VAL A 67 -17.06 25.04 -14.49
CA VAL A 67 -16.49 24.55 -15.76
C VAL A 67 -15.23 25.35 -16.11
N SER A 68 -15.25 26.68 -15.93
CA SER A 68 -14.09 27.54 -16.19
C SER A 68 -12.88 27.16 -15.35
N VAL A 69 -13.07 26.86 -14.05
CA VAL A 69 -11.97 26.41 -13.17
C VAL A 69 -11.37 25.07 -13.63
N GLN A 70 -12.21 24.15 -14.08
CA GLN A 70 -11.75 22.81 -14.51
C GLN A 70 -10.96 22.83 -15.82
N THR A 71 -11.13 23.88 -16.63
CA THR A 71 -10.39 24.04 -17.89
C THR A 71 -9.02 24.72 -17.72
N LEU A 72 -8.76 25.32 -16.56
CA LEU A 72 -7.45 25.92 -16.27
C LEU A 72 -6.38 24.85 -16.14
N THR A 73 -5.21 25.16 -16.67
CA THR A 73 -4.05 24.24 -16.72
C THR A 73 -2.89 24.70 -15.83
N ASP A 74 -2.92 25.95 -15.35
CA ASP A 74 -1.94 26.50 -14.41
C ASP A 74 -2.56 26.66 -13.03
N PRO A 75 -1.94 26.15 -11.95
CA PRO A 75 -2.45 26.31 -10.60
C PRO A 75 -2.51 27.79 -10.15
N MET A 76 -1.60 28.64 -10.62
CA MET A 76 -1.62 30.07 -10.28
C MET A 76 -2.80 30.79 -10.93
N GLU A 77 -3.23 30.39 -12.12
CA GLU A 77 -4.46 30.88 -12.75
C GLU A 77 -5.71 30.46 -11.97
N VAL A 78 -5.73 29.25 -11.40
CA VAL A 78 -6.82 28.79 -10.51
C VAL A 78 -6.92 29.69 -9.28
N LEU A 79 -5.79 29.99 -8.63
CA LEU A 79 -5.75 30.91 -7.48
C LEU A 79 -6.22 32.31 -7.85
N ALA A 80 -5.73 32.87 -8.97
CA ALA A 80 -6.15 34.19 -9.47
C ALA A 80 -7.62 34.23 -9.90
N PHE A 81 -8.16 33.11 -10.40
CA PHE A 81 -9.59 33.00 -10.69
C PHE A 81 -10.42 33.07 -9.42
N MET A 82 -10.03 32.34 -8.38
CA MET A 82 -10.77 32.31 -7.11
C MET A 82 -10.70 33.61 -6.35
N ASP A 83 -9.60 34.34 -6.42
CA ASP A 83 -9.45 35.67 -5.84
C ASP A 83 -10.45 36.65 -6.43
N ARG A 84 -10.68 36.58 -7.75
CA ARG A 84 -11.68 37.41 -8.46
C ARG A 84 -13.13 36.99 -8.25
N HIS A 85 -13.34 35.72 -7.78
CA HIS A 85 -14.65 35.11 -7.60
C HIS A 85 -14.84 34.57 -6.18
N ASN A 86 -14.48 35.37 -5.18
CA ASN A 86 -14.60 35.02 -3.76
C ASN A 86 -16.06 34.80 -3.30
N ASP A 87 -17.03 35.30 -4.08
CA ASP A 87 -18.47 35.11 -3.91
C ASP A 87 -19.01 33.79 -4.50
N ALA A 88 -18.13 32.95 -5.11
CA ALA A 88 -18.52 31.70 -5.74
C ALA A 88 -19.16 30.71 -4.76
N ASN A 89 -19.94 29.78 -5.27
CA ASN A 89 -20.58 28.75 -4.45
C ASN A 89 -19.60 27.65 -4.02
N THR A 90 -20.00 26.82 -3.08
CA THR A 90 -19.19 25.73 -2.50
C THR A 90 -18.69 24.74 -3.57
N ARG A 91 -19.46 24.48 -4.64
CA ARG A 91 -19.04 23.62 -5.76
C ARG A 91 -17.85 24.17 -6.52
N THR A 92 -17.82 25.49 -6.72
CA THR A 92 -16.69 26.15 -7.39
C THR A 92 -15.45 26.10 -6.53
N PHE A 93 -15.56 26.33 -5.22
CA PHE A 93 -14.46 26.19 -4.27
C PHE A 93 -13.92 24.74 -4.23
N GLU A 94 -14.80 23.73 -4.18
CA GLU A 94 -14.41 22.32 -4.24
C GLU A 94 -13.71 21.98 -5.56
N ALA A 95 -14.26 22.43 -6.68
CA ALA A 95 -13.65 22.21 -7.99
C ALA A 95 -12.28 22.88 -8.12
N SER A 96 -12.10 24.06 -7.50
CA SER A 96 -10.82 24.76 -7.44
C SER A 96 -9.81 23.99 -6.61
N LEU A 97 -10.19 23.54 -5.42
CA LEU A 97 -9.32 22.73 -4.56
C LEU A 97 -8.88 21.43 -5.26
N ARG A 98 -9.80 20.77 -5.96
CA ARG A 98 -9.50 19.57 -6.74
C ARG A 98 -8.55 19.85 -7.92
N SER A 99 -8.77 20.97 -8.63
CA SER A 99 -7.90 21.38 -9.74
C SER A 99 -6.50 21.73 -9.24
N LEU A 100 -6.41 22.49 -8.14
CA LEU A 100 -5.14 22.77 -7.48
C LEU A 100 -4.40 21.49 -7.08
N GLY A 101 -5.09 20.53 -6.43
CA GLY A 101 -4.49 19.25 -6.05
C GLY A 101 -3.99 18.41 -7.24
N ARG A 102 -4.60 18.57 -8.42
CA ARG A 102 -4.16 17.91 -9.67
C ARG A 102 -2.98 18.61 -10.32
N LEU A 103 -2.99 19.95 -10.35
CA LEU A 103 -2.04 20.77 -11.10
C LEU A 103 -0.77 21.07 -10.31
N SER A 104 -0.84 21.07 -8.98
CA SER A 104 0.29 21.36 -8.10
C SER A 104 1.24 20.17 -8.01
N VAL A 105 2.18 20.10 -8.95
CA VAL A 105 3.21 19.03 -9.01
C VAL A 105 4.60 19.69 -9.07
N GLY A 106 5.59 19.04 -8.46
CA GLY A 106 6.96 19.53 -8.48
C GLY A 106 7.12 20.90 -7.79
N GLU A 107 7.75 21.84 -8.46
CA GLU A 107 8.04 23.19 -7.93
C GLU A 107 6.78 24.02 -7.67
N HIS A 108 5.73 23.86 -8.46
CA HIS A 108 4.45 24.56 -8.27
C HIS A 108 3.75 24.17 -6.97
N TYR A 109 4.04 22.98 -6.43
CA TYR A 109 3.39 22.50 -5.21
C TYR A 109 3.65 23.43 -4.02
N LYS A 110 4.92 23.78 -3.80
CA LYS A 110 5.33 24.64 -2.69
C LYS A 110 4.72 26.04 -2.85
N ALA A 111 4.78 26.60 -4.05
CA ALA A 111 4.23 27.92 -4.35
C ALA A 111 2.71 28.01 -4.07
N VAL A 112 1.95 26.96 -4.41
CA VAL A 112 0.50 26.90 -4.15
C VAL A 112 0.21 26.79 -2.66
N VAL A 113 0.92 25.89 -1.95
CA VAL A 113 0.63 25.62 -0.54
C VAL A 113 1.02 26.79 0.37
N GLU A 114 1.98 27.62 -0.03
CA GLU A 114 2.41 28.83 0.69
C GLU A 114 1.60 30.09 0.30
N ASP A 115 0.69 29.99 -0.68
CA ASP A 115 -0.09 31.15 -1.17
C ASP A 115 -1.30 31.43 -0.28
N ASN A 116 -1.46 32.71 0.13
CA ASN A 116 -2.56 33.13 0.99
C ASN A 116 -3.95 32.89 0.36
N ARG A 117 -4.05 32.93 -0.97
CA ARG A 117 -5.30 32.63 -1.69
C ARG A 117 -5.71 31.17 -1.53
N PHE A 118 -4.75 30.26 -1.47
CA PHE A 118 -5.02 28.85 -1.14
C PHE A 118 -5.60 28.71 0.26
N HIS A 119 -5.01 29.38 1.25
CA HIS A 119 -5.52 29.39 2.62
C HIS A 119 -6.93 29.98 2.72
N ALA A 120 -7.23 31.04 1.94
CA ALA A 120 -8.57 31.62 1.87
C ALA A 120 -9.61 30.64 1.30
N ILE A 121 -9.24 29.83 0.29
CA ILE A 121 -10.10 28.77 -0.26
C ILE A 121 -10.43 27.73 0.84
N LEU A 122 -9.43 27.28 1.59
CA LEU A 122 -9.60 26.29 2.65
C LEU A 122 -10.51 26.82 3.79
N SER A 123 -10.26 28.04 4.25
CA SER A 123 -11.05 28.70 5.30
C SER A 123 -12.51 28.90 4.85
N THR A 124 -12.73 29.30 3.60
CA THR A 124 -14.08 29.45 3.04
C THR A 124 -14.81 28.11 2.96
N LEU A 125 -14.13 27.05 2.53
CA LEU A 125 -14.72 25.70 2.54
C LEU A 125 -15.06 25.26 3.96
N ALA A 126 -14.17 25.48 4.93
CA ALA A 126 -14.39 25.13 6.32
C ALA A 126 -15.63 25.80 6.92
N SER A 127 -15.88 27.08 6.59
CA SER A 127 -17.05 27.82 7.07
C SER A 127 -18.39 27.38 6.45
N ARG A 128 -18.36 26.65 5.33
CA ARG A 128 -19.56 26.23 4.56
C ARG A 128 -19.87 24.74 4.66
N LEU A 129 -19.14 23.98 5.48
CA LEU A 129 -19.30 22.52 5.56
C LEU A 129 -20.67 22.12 6.09
N GLU A 130 -21.25 22.88 7.01
CA GLU A 130 -22.56 22.58 7.63
C GLU A 130 -23.69 22.58 6.60
N ASP A 131 -23.58 23.38 5.54
CA ASP A 131 -24.54 23.45 4.45
C ASP A 131 -24.33 22.37 3.37
N CYS A 132 -23.27 21.55 3.49
CA CYS A 132 -22.91 20.54 2.50
C CYS A 132 -23.67 19.24 2.71
N ASP A 133 -24.17 18.59 1.67
CA ASP A 133 -24.67 17.22 1.70
C ASP A 133 -23.51 16.19 1.80
N ALA A 134 -23.83 14.94 2.11
CA ALA A 134 -22.84 13.86 2.22
C ALA A 134 -21.97 13.71 0.94
N THR A 135 -22.56 13.98 -0.23
CA THR A 135 -21.83 13.92 -1.52
C THR A 135 -20.82 15.05 -1.64
N MET A 136 -21.17 16.26 -1.20
CA MET A 136 -20.26 17.39 -1.23
C MET A 136 -19.14 17.25 -0.21
N LEU A 137 -19.45 16.76 1.01
CA LEU A 137 -18.44 16.43 2.02
C LEU A 137 -17.43 15.41 1.47
N SER A 138 -17.91 14.35 0.82
CA SER A 138 -17.06 13.35 0.18
C SER A 138 -16.15 13.95 -0.90
N LYS A 139 -16.65 14.86 -1.73
CA LYS A 139 -15.85 15.53 -2.78
C LYS A 139 -14.80 16.47 -2.20
N ILE A 140 -15.16 17.25 -1.17
CA ILE A 140 -14.20 18.12 -0.47
C ILE A 140 -13.11 17.25 0.20
N SER A 141 -13.51 16.14 0.82
CA SER A 141 -12.58 15.18 1.42
C SER A 141 -11.59 14.64 0.38
N ASP A 142 -12.06 14.14 -0.77
CA ASP A 142 -11.19 13.66 -1.87
C ASP A 142 -10.25 14.77 -2.38
N ALA A 143 -10.74 16.01 -2.49
CA ALA A 143 -9.92 17.13 -2.92
C ALA A 143 -8.80 17.44 -1.91
N THR A 144 -9.08 17.40 -0.59
CA THR A 144 -8.06 17.60 0.45
C THR A 144 -7.01 16.50 0.47
N ALA A 145 -7.39 15.25 0.19
CA ALA A 145 -6.49 14.10 0.17
C ALA A 145 -5.39 14.20 -0.89
N ARG A 146 -5.55 15.02 -1.92
CA ARG A 146 -4.58 15.23 -3.01
C ARG A 146 -3.35 16.01 -2.59
N PHE A 147 -3.41 16.77 -1.50
CA PHE A 147 -2.28 17.53 -0.99
C PHE A 147 -1.40 16.67 -0.07
N ARG A 148 -0.08 16.68 -0.28
CA ARG A 148 0.88 15.92 0.53
C ARG A 148 1.27 16.66 1.81
N SER A 149 1.26 17.99 1.77
CA SER A 149 1.59 18.85 2.90
C SER A 149 0.46 18.85 3.93
N SER A 150 0.81 19.04 5.18
CA SER A 150 -0.13 19.26 6.29
C SER A 150 0.01 20.69 6.75
N THR A 151 -0.66 21.63 6.06
CA THR A 151 -0.80 22.98 6.58
C THR A 151 -1.83 23.02 7.71
N PRO A 152 -1.74 23.98 8.63
CA PRO A 152 -2.73 24.14 9.72
C PRO A 152 -4.18 24.21 9.19
N GLU A 153 -4.39 24.90 8.08
CA GLU A 153 -5.72 25.10 7.49
C GLU A 153 -6.26 23.82 6.83
N LEU A 154 -5.39 23.01 6.22
CA LEU A 154 -5.78 21.68 5.73
C LEU A 154 -6.12 20.72 6.88
N ALA A 155 -5.42 20.83 7.99
CA ALA A 155 -5.70 20.03 9.18
C ALA A 155 -7.03 20.49 9.83
N ASP A 156 -7.27 21.79 9.95
CA ASP A 156 -8.52 22.36 10.47
C ASP A 156 -9.72 21.97 9.59
N LEU A 157 -9.59 22.12 8.27
CA LEU A 157 -10.64 21.69 7.33
C LEU A 157 -10.95 20.19 7.48
N ALA A 158 -9.93 19.34 7.61
CA ALA A 158 -10.14 17.91 7.79
C ALA A 158 -10.80 17.59 9.14
N GLN A 159 -10.43 18.27 10.21
CA GLN A 159 -11.03 18.10 11.52
C GLN A 159 -12.51 18.52 11.51
N ARG A 160 -12.83 19.67 10.92
CA ARG A 160 -14.22 20.13 10.75
C ARG A 160 -15.04 19.20 9.85
N LEU A 161 -14.44 18.68 8.76
CA LEU A 161 -15.09 17.66 7.92
C LEU A 161 -15.50 16.44 8.75
N ALA A 162 -14.63 15.97 9.65
CA ALA A 162 -14.95 14.85 10.54
C ALA A 162 -16.08 15.17 11.49
N GLU A 163 -16.09 16.36 12.08
CA GLU A 163 -17.15 16.83 13.00
C GLU A 163 -18.50 16.91 12.30
N VAL A 164 -18.57 17.57 11.15
CA VAL A 164 -19.79 17.71 10.36
C VAL A 164 -20.30 16.36 9.87
N ALA A 165 -19.40 15.46 9.40
CA ALA A 165 -19.76 14.13 8.96
C ALA A 165 -20.42 13.31 10.07
N ARG A 166 -19.94 13.42 11.33
CA ARG A 166 -20.51 12.72 12.49
C ARG A 166 -21.88 13.26 12.94
N GLN A 167 -22.13 14.55 12.70
CA GLN A 167 -23.37 15.21 13.12
C GLN A 167 -24.51 15.05 12.11
N ARG A 168 -24.21 14.49 10.94
CA ARG A 168 -25.23 14.35 9.91
C ARG A 168 -26.18 13.19 10.20
N GLU A 169 -27.46 13.44 9.99
CA GLU A 169 -28.52 12.44 10.01
C GLU A 169 -28.64 11.71 8.67
N ASP A 170 -28.10 12.31 7.57
CA ASP A 170 -28.14 11.73 6.24
C ASP A 170 -27.21 10.52 6.14
N THR A 171 -27.69 9.47 5.51
CA THR A 171 -26.88 8.27 5.26
C THR A 171 -25.85 8.53 4.16
N PHE A 172 -24.60 8.19 4.42
CA PHE A 172 -23.57 8.15 3.40
C PHE A 172 -23.84 7.01 2.42
N SER A 173 -23.60 7.23 1.13
CA SER A 173 -23.46 6.10 0.21
C SER A 173 -22.13 5.37 0.49
N PRO A 174 -21.99 4.07 0.14
CA PRO A 174 -20.75 3.31 0.30
C PRO A 174 -19.52 4.05 -0.21
N ARG A 175 -19.63 4.62 -1.41
CA ARG A 175 -18.56 5.40 -2.04
C ARG A 175 -18.20 6.66 -1.27
N ASN A 176 -19.22 7.39 -0.79
CA ASN A 176 -18.97 8.65 -0.07
C ASN A 176 -18.30 8.37 1.28
N LEU A 177 -18.74 7.33 1.99
CA LEU A 177 -18.15 6.90 3.25
C LEU A 177 -16.67 6.49 3.07
N ALA A 178 -16.38 5.65 2.07
CA ALA A 178 -15.02 5.20 1.78
C ALA A 178 -14.08 6.38 1.43
N ASN A 179 -14.55 7.33 0.63
CA ASN A 179 -13.78 8.54 0.29
C ASN A 179 -13.49 9.40 1.53
N VAL A 180 -14.49 9.63 2.39
CA VAL A 180 -14.33 10.40 3.62
C VAL A 180 -13.34 9.70 4.56
N ALA A 181 -13.51 8.40 4.80
CA ALA A 181 -12.60 7.62 5.63
C ALA A 181 -11.16 7.69 5.14
N MET A 182 -10.95 7.48 3.83
CA MET A 182 -9.63 7.54 3.21
C MET A 182 -9.00 8.93 3.35
N ALA A 183 -9.74 9.99 3.06
CA ALA A 183 -9.25 11.36 3.15
C ALA A 183 -8.89 11.75 4.59
N LEU A 184 -9.76 11.48 5.55
CA LEU A 184 -9.51 11.76 6.97
C LEU A 184 -8.28 11.00 7.48
N SER A 185 -8.13 9.72 7.10
CA SER A 185 -6.94 8.93 7.45
C SER A 185 -5.65 9.50 6.84
N MET A 186 -5.70 10.01 5.61
CA MET A 186 -4.57 10.66 4.95
C MET A 186 -4.19 12.00 5.60
N ARG A 187 -5.16 12.72 6.17
CA ARG A 187 -4.94 13.97 6.90
C ARG A 187 -4.56 13.77 8.37
N GLY A 188 -4.48 12.52 8.82
CA GLY A 188 -4.10 12.21 10.19
C GLY A 188 -5.20 12.45 11.23
N VAL A 189 -6.44 12.70 10.82
CA VAL A 189 -7.60 12.77 11.72
C VAL A 189 -7.88 11.35 12.22
N ARG A 190 -7.64 11.11 13.50
CA ARG A 190 -7.70 9.77 14.11
C ARG A 190 -8.33 9.77 15.51
N ASP A 191 -9.16 10.76 15.80
CA ASP A 191 -9.90 10.78 17.07
C ASP A 191 -10.88 9.60 17.14
N VAL A 192 -11.05 9.06 18.34
CA VAL A 192 -11.86 7.86 18.57
C VAL A 192 -13.30 8.02 18.04
N PRO A 193 -14.01 9.15 18.28
CA PRO A 193 -15.36 9.32 17.77
C PRO A 193 -15.47 9.25 16.25
N THR A 194 -14.47 9.78 15.51
CA THR A 194 -14.46 9.71 14.05
C THR A 194 -14.24 8.29 13.55
N VAL A 195 -13.29 7.56 14.13
CA VAL A 195 -13.02 6.17 13.77
C VAL A 195 -14.23 5.27 14.05
N GLU A 196 -14.87 5.44 15.21
CA GLU A 196 -16.09 4.70 15.59
C GLU A 196 -17.27 5.03 14.66
N PHE A 197 -17.46 6.29 14.32
CA PHE A 197 -18.48 6.69 13.35
C PHE A 197 -18.30 5.98 12.02
N ILE A 198 -17.10 6.05 11.41
CA ILE A 198 -16.81 5.38 10.13
C ILE A 198 -16.99 3.86 10.25
N ARG A 199 -16.55 3.25 11.35
CA ARG A 199 -16.75 1.83 11.62
C ARG A 199 -18.22 1.44 11.62
N ASN A 200 -19.02 2.17 12.37
CA ASN A 200 -20.45 1.88 12.53
C ASN A 200 -21.22 2.07 11.21
N GLU A 201 -20.91 3.13 10.45
CA GLU A 201 -21.50 3.34 9.14
C GLU A 201 -21.06 2.27 8.12
N ALA A 202 -19.79 1.85 8.15
CA ALA A 202 -19.30 0.76 7.30
C ALA A 202 -20.02 -0.57 7.59
N LEU A 203 -20.29 -0.88 8.86
CA LEU A 203 -21.05 -2.07 9.25
C LEU A 203 -22.51 -2.02 8.79
N LYS A 204 -23.16 -0.84 8.81
CA LYS A 204 -24.52 -0.68 8.29
C LYS A 204 -24.61 -0.85 6.77
N LEU A 205 -23.57 -0.46 6.06
CA LEU A 205 -23.51 -0.47 4.59
C LEU A 205 -22.82 -1.72 4.02
N MET A 206 -22.49 -2.72 4.85
CA MET A 206 -21.63 -3.84 4.48
C MET A 206 -22.10 -4.56 3.22
N ASP A 207 -23.39 -4.80 3.09
CA ASP A 207 -23.97 -5.52 1.95
C ASP A 207 -23.93 -4.72 0.62
N ASP A 208 -23.84 -3.39 0.73
CA ASP A 208 -23.79 -2.48 -0.42
C ASP A 208 -22.34 -2.08 -0.81
N LEU A 209 -21.33 -2.52 -0.03
CA LEU A 209 -19.93 -2.22 -0.33
C LEU A 209 -19.45 -2.99 -1.56
N GLU A 210 -18.91 -2.27 -2.53
CA GLU A 210 -18.15 -2.83 -3.65
C GLU A 210 -16.69 -3.06 -3.25
N PRO A 211 -15.92 -3.90 -3.98
CA PRO A 211 -14.52 -4.19 -3.68
C PRO A 211 -13.65 -2.95 -3.45
N ALA A 212 -13.77 -1.95 -4.31
CA ALA A 212 -13.02 -0.70 -4.18
C ALA A 212 -13.29 0.03 -2.85
N HIS A 213 -14.54 -0.01 -2.35
CA HIS A 213 -14.91 0.60 -1.08
C HIS A 213 -14.30 -0.17 0.10
N CYS A 214 -14.31 -1.51 0.05
CA CYS A 214 -13.68 -2.36 1.06
C CYS A 214 -12.16 -2.10 1.15
N ILE A 215 -11.49 -2.00 0.00
CA ILE A 215 -10.05 -1.70 -0.09
C ILE A 215 -9.74 -0.34 0.54
N MET A 216 -10.54 0.68 0.22
CA MET A 216 -10.35 2.04 0.77
C MET A 216 -10.56 2.07 2.29
N LEU A 217 -11.58 1.39 2.80
CA LEU A 217 -11.84 1.30 4.25
C LEU A 217 -10.70 0.55 4.96
N LEU A 218 -10.26 -0.60 4.45
CA LEU A 218 -9.11 -1.32 5.01
C LEU A 218 -7.84 -0.45 5.05
N GLU A 219 -7.58 0.31 3.99
CA GLU A 219 -6.43 1.22 3.95
C GLU A 219 -6.58 2.38 4.93
N ALA A 220 -7.79 2.93 5.11
CA ALA A 220 -8.06 3.99 6.08
C ALA A 220 -7.83 3.50 7.53
N PHE A 221 -8.37 2.34 7.90
CA PHE A 221 -8.18 1.75 9.24
C PHE A 221 -6.71 1.40 9.50
N ARG A 222 -6.01 0.89 8.48
CA ARG A 222 -4.56 0.66 8.56
C ARG A 222 -3.79 1.96 8.84
N ARG A 223 -4.13 3.07 8.18
CA ARG A 223 -3.49 4.38 8.38
C ARG A 223 -3.74 4.94 9.77
N TRP A 224 -4.92 4.73 10.31
CA TRP A 224 -5.24 5.09 11.70
C TRP A 224 -4.49 4.22 12.72
N GLY A 225 -3.91 3.11 12.29
CA GLY A 225 -3.28 2.15 13.20
C GLY A 225 -4.29 1.37 14.04
N VAL A 226 -5.56 1.33 13.61
CA VAL A 226 -6.65 0.63 14.29
C VAL A 226 -6.90 -0.70 13.58
N PHE A 227 -6.76 -1.79 14.32
CA PHE A 227 -7.07 -3.13 13.86
C PHE A 227 -8.34 -3.66 14.54
N ASP A 228 -9.50 -3.41 13.93
CA ASP A 228 -10.76 -4.03 14.32
C ASP A 228 -10.93 -5.36 13.59
N ARG A 229 -10.74 -6.47 14.31
CA ARG A 229 -10.78 -7.81 13.73
C ARG A 229 -12.12 -8.11 13.07
N GLN A 230 -13.25 -7.73 13.71
CA GLN A 230 -14.58 -7.98 13.18
C GLN A 230 -14.79 -7.26 11.84
N LEU A 231 -14.49 -5.98 11.79
CA LEU A 231 -14.63 -5.18 10.58
C LEU A 231 -13.70 -5.70 9.47
N VAL A 232 -12.44 -6.00 9.79
CA VAL A 232 -11.48 -6.53 8.83
C VAL A 232 -11.94 -7.87 8.26
N ASP A 233 -12.44 -8.79 9.11
CA ASP A 233 -12.92 -10.09 8.68
C ASP A 233 -14.13 -9.94 7.72
N LEU A 234 -15.10 -9.08 8.03
CA LEU A 234 -16.27 -8.81 7.19
C LEU A 234 -15.90 -8.14 5.85
N LEU A 235 -15.00 -7.16 5.87
CA LEU A 235 -14.53 -6.51 4.62
C LEU A 235 -13.80 -7.50 3.71
N VAL A 236 -12.98 -8.39 4.29
CA VAL A 236 -12.26 -9.44 3.54
C VAL A 236 -13.22 -10.49 2.99
N GLU A 237 -14.26 -10.88 3.75
CA GLU A 237 -15.31 -11.78 3.29
C GLU A 237 -16.07 -11.16 2.12
N ARG A 238 -16.50 -9.91 2.25
CA ARG A 238 -17.17 -9.15 1.18
C ARG A 238 -16.31 -9.06 -0.09
N MET A 239 -15.01 -8.79 0.06
CA MET A 239 -14.06 -8.82 -1.06
C MET A 239 -13.97 -10.20 -1.71
N SER A 240 -14.04 -11.27 -0.92
CA SER A 240 -13.97 -12.64 -1.43
C SER A 240 -15.21 -13.02 -2.24
N ASP A 241 -16.39 -12.57 -1.81
CA ASP A 241 -17.65 -12.83 -2.50
C ASP A 241 -17.75 -12.09 -3.86
N GLU A 242 -17.17 -10.92 -3.94
CA GLU A 242 -17.23 -10.05 -5.12
C GLU A 242 -15.94 -10.08 -5.97
N VAL A 243 -15.06 -11.04 -5.74
CA VAL A 243 -13.71 -11.07 -6.36
C VAL A 243 -13.76 -11.08 -7.90
N ASP A 244 -14.79 -11.64 -8.52
CA ASP A 244 -14.96 -11.69 -9.97
C ASP A 244 -15.32 -10.32 -10.59
N ARG A 245 -15.66 -9.33 -9.76
CA ARG A 245 -15.93 -7.95 -10.18
C ARG A 245 -14.71 -7.03 -10.08
N PHE A 246 -13.57 -7.54 -9.64
CA PHE A 246 -12.37 -6.75 -9.50
C PHE A 246 -11.84 -6.27 -10.85
N THR A 247 -11.57 -4.99 -10.95
CA THR A 247 -10.76 -4.44 -12.04
C THR A 247 -9.29 -4.76 -11.80
N THR A 248 -8.43 -4.62 -12.81
CA THR A 248 -6.97 -4.77 -12.65
C THR A 248 -6.43 -3.88 -11.53
N ARG A 249 -6.94 -2.67 -11.41
CA ARG A 249 -6.58 -1.75 -10.35
C ARG A 249 -7.01 -2.25 -8.96
N ASP A 250 -8.23 -2.78 -8.85
CA ASP A 250 -8.73 -3.32 -7.57
C ASP A 250 -7.89 -4.51 -7.13
N LEU A 251 -7.46 -5.39 -8.06
CA LEU A 251 -6.56 -6.51 -7.77
C LEU A 251 -5.25 -6.03 -7.13
N VAL A 252 -4.60 -5.05 -7.76
CA VAL A 252 -3.33 -4.49 -7.26
C VAL A 252 -3.51 -3.79 -5.91
N ASP A 253 -4.57 -2.99 -5.76
CA ASP A 253 -4.83 -2.24 -4.53
C ASP A 253 -5.23 -3.17 -3.38
N ALA A 254 -6.00 -4.24 -3.65
CA ALA A 254 -6.32 -5.28 -2.69
C ALA A 254 -5.07 -6.02 -2.19
N LEU A 255 -4.24 -6.51 -3.11
CA LEU A 255 -2.97 -7.18 -2.75
C LEU A 255 -2.08 -6.25 -1.92
N ALA A 256 -2.03 -4.97 -2.27
CA ALA A 256 -1.23 -4.00 -1.55
C ALA A 256 -1.74 -3.74 -0.12
N VAL A 257 -3.05 -3.59 0.09
CA VAL A 257 -3.60 -3.36 1.44
C VAL A 257 -3.51 -4.62 2.31
N ILE A 258 -3.81 -5.80 1.74
CA ILE A 258 -3.67 -7.10 2.42
C ILE A 258 -2.22 -7.32 2.86
N SER A 259 -1.25 -7.03 1.97
CA SER A 259 0.19 -7.12 2.24
C SER A 259 0.62 -6.19 3.37
N ARG A 260 0.15 -4.95 3.40
CA ARG A 260 0.50 -3.97 4.44
C ARG A 260 -0.12 -4.30 5.79
N LEU A 261 -1.28 -4.93 5.80
CA LEU A 261 -1.95 -5.43 7.01
C LEU A 261 -1.39 -6.78 7.48
N GLY A 262 -0.59 -7.47 6.66
CA GLY A 262 -0.07 -8.80 6.97
C GLY A 262 -1.17 -9.87 7.05
N LEU A 263 -2.26 -9.71 6.28
CA LEU A 263 -3.41 -10.61 6.33
C LEU A 263 -3.16 -11.88 5.52
N ALA A 264 -2.91 -12.99 6.21
CA ALA A 264 -2.71 -14.30 5.59
C ALA A 264 -4.05 -14.98 5.24
N ARG A 265 -4.81 -14.43 4.29
CA ARG A 265 -6.11 -14.96 3.83
C ARG A 265 -5.95 -15.81 2.58
N GLY A 266 -5.48 -17.05 2.75
CA GLY A 266 -5.05 -17.92 1.66
C GLY A 266 -6.11 -18.19 0.58
N PHE A 267 -7.40 -18.24 0.90
CA PHE A 267 -8.46 -18.40 -0.10
C PHE A 267 -8.56 -17.17 -1.00
N LEU A 268 -8.71 -15.98 -0.42
CA LEU A 268 -8.78 -14.72 -1.17
C LEU A 268 -7.51 -14.50 -1.98
N LEU A 269 -6.32 -14.71 -1.40
CA LEU A 269 -5.04 -14.56 -2.09
C LEU A 269 -4.93 -15.47 -3.31
N ARG A 270 -5.34 -16.74 -3.22
CA ARG A 270 -5.34 -17.64 -4.40
C ARG A 270 -6.22 -17.15 -5.51
N ARG A 271 -7.43 -16.64 -5.20
CA ARG A 271 -8.34 -16.10 -6.21
C ARG A 271 -7.80 -14.82 -6.84
N LEU A 272 -7.31 -13.88 -6.02
CA LEU A 272 -6.71 -12.63 -6.53
C LEU A 272 -5.49 -12.91 -7.42
N CYS A 273 -4.61 -13.84 -6.99
CA CYS A 273 -3.46 -14.24 -7.80
C CYS A 273 -3.90 -14.92 -9.10
N GLY A 274 -4.87 -15.85 -9.06
CA GLY A 274 -5.38 -16.50 -10.27
C GLY A 274 -5.82 -15.46 -11.30
N LEU A 275 -6.71 -14.56 -10.92
CA LEU A 275 -7.19 -13.48 -11.81
C LEU A 275 -6.06 -12.56 -12.29
N ALA A 276 -5.10 -12.23 -11.42
CA ALA A 276 -3.99 -11.36 -11.79
C ALA A 276 -3.06 -12.03 -12.81
N PHE A 277 -2.67 -13.30 -12.58
CA PHE A 277 -1.77 -14.02 -13.47
C PHE A 277 -2.43 -14.39 -14.82
N GLU A 278 -3.74 -14.61 -14.86
CA GLU A 278 -4.49 -14.78 -16.11
C GLU A 278 -4.49 -13.51 -16.98
N ASN A 279 -4.29 -12.34 -16.37
CA ASN A 279 -4.44 -11.04 -17.01
C ASN A 279 -3.17 -10.18 -17.00
N LEU A 280 -1.97 -10.76 -16.82
CA LEU A 280 -0.70 -10.01 -16.65
C LEU A 280 -0.46 -8.92 -17.69
N ARG A 281 -0.84 -9.16 -18.95
CA ARG A 281 -0.65 -8.20 -20.05
C ARG A 281 -1.54 -6.96 -19.99
N GLN A 282 -2.55 -6.95 -19.12
CA GLN A 282 -3.45 -5.81 -18.94
C GLN A 282 -2.93 -4.80 -17.90
N PHE A 283 -1.92 -5.19 -17.12
CA PHE A 283 -1.34 -4.33 -16.10
C PHE A 283 -0.22 -3.46 -16.68
N SER A 284 -0.16 -2.22 -16.23
CA SER A 284 1.00 -1.36 -16.46
C SER A 284 2.22 -1.86 -15.66
N ALA A 285 3.43 -1.49 -16.09
CA ALA A 285 4.66 -1.83 -15.37
C ALA A 285 4.63 -1.38 -13.89
N ARG A 286 4.01 -0.24 -13.61
CA ARG A 286 3.81 0.24 -12.24
C ARG A 286 2.93 -0.69 -11.40
N GLU A 287 1.85 -1.19 -11.99
CA GLU A 287 0.93 -2.12 -11.30
C GLU A 287 1.59 -3.47 -11.09
N LEU A 288 2.36 -3.97 -12.08
CA LEU A 288 3.14 -5.20 -11.96
C LEU A 288 4.19 -5.10 -10.85
N ALA A 289 4.94 -4.00 -10.77
CA ALA A 289 5.93 -3.79 -9.70
C ALA A 289 5.28 -3.82 -8.31
N LYS A 290 4.17 -3.09 -8.14
CA LYS A 290 3.41 -3.04 -6.89
C LYS A 290 2.82 -4.41 -6.51
N MET A 291 2.32 -5.16 -7.49
CA MET A 291 1.80 -6.52 -7.31
C MET A 291 2.91 -7.48 -6.88
N CYS A 292 4.03 -7.48 -7.59
CA CYS A 292 5.20 -8.29 -7.28
C CYS A 292 5.68 -8.03 -5.83
N TYR A 293 5.84 -6.77 -5.46
CA TYR A 293 6.20 -6.35 -4.12
C TYR A 293 5.21 -6.84 -3.05
N SER A 294 3.90 -6.73 -3.33
CA SER A 294 2.86 -7.14 -2.39
C SER A 294 2.84 -8.64 -2.17
N LEU A 295 2.96 -9.42 -3.25
CA LEU A 295 3.00 -10.88 -3.21
C LEU A 295 4.28 -11.41 -2.55
N ALA A 296 5.43 -10.78 -2.81
CA ALA A 296 6.68 -11.13 -2.16
C ALA A 296 6.60 -10.92 -0.64
N ARG A 297 6.04 -9.80 -0.20
CA ARG A 297 5.81 -9.53 1.23
C ARG A 297 4.84 -10.50 1.89
N LEU A 298 3.82 -10.95 1.17
CA LEU A 298 2.87 -11.96 1.64
C LEU A 298 3.47 -13.38 1.64
N ARG A 299 4.71 -13.55 1.18
CA ARG A 299 5.32 -14.88 0.93
C ARG A 299 4.45 -15.75 0.01
N PHE A 300 3.73 -15.12 -0.87
CA PHE A 300 2.76 -15.77 -1.77
C PHE A 300 3.23 -15.77 -3.23
N LEU A 301 4.41 -15.22 -3.50
CA LEU A 301 5.05 -15.23 -4.81
C LEU A 301 5.97 -16.44 -4.94
N ALA A 302 5.59 -17.39 -5.79
CA ALA A 302 6.43 -18.52 -6.13
C ALA A 302 7.52 -18.11 -7.14
N GLN A 303 8.67 -18.77 -7.13
CA GLN A 303 9.75 -18.50 -8.10
C GLN A 303 9.31 -18.66 -9.55
N SER A 304 8.47 -19.67 -9.86
CA SER A 304 7.90 -19.85 -11.20
C SER A 304 7.09 -18.66 -11.69
N ASN A 305 6.42 -17.95 -10.79
CA ASN A 305 5.60 -16.79 -11.13
C ASN A 305 6.45 -15.51 -11.33
N VAL A 306 7.69 -15.52 -10.85
CA VAL A 306 8.63 -14.40 -11.07
C VAL A 306 8.97 -14.26 -12.55
N ASP A 307 9.16 -15.37 -13.24
CA ASP A 307 9.50 -15.36 -14.67
C ASP A 307 8.36 -14.75 -15.50
N ASP A 308 7.13 -15.12 -15.21
CA ASP A 308 5.95 -14.55 -15.88
C ASP A 308 5.84 -13.04 -15.65
N LEU A 309 6.10 -12.58 -14.41
CA LEU A 309 6.08 -11.15 -14.08
C LEU A 309 7.22 -10.38 -14.74
N VAL A 310 8.45 -10.93 -14.78
CA VAL A 310 9.59 -10.34 -15.45
C VAL A 310 9.32 -10.22 -16.94
N GLU A 311 8.78 -11.27 -17.57
CA GLU A 311 8.44 -11.27 -18.99
C GLU A 311 7.35 -10.25 -19.32
N ALA A 312 6.30 -10.17 -18.50
CA ALA A 312 5.23 -9.19 -18.67
C ALA A 312 5.74 -7.74 -18.51
N MET A 313 6.74 -7.52 -17.64
CA MET A 313 7.31 -6.19 -17.38
C MET A 313 8.36 -5.79 -18.40
N ARG A 314 9.03 -6.74 -19.07
CA ARG A 314 10.17 -6.52 -19.96
C ARG A 314 9.97 -5.38 -20.99
N PRO A 315 8.81 -5.23 -21.67
CA PRO A 315 8.60 -4.19 -22.66
C PRO A 315 8.65 -2.76 -22.12
N GLU A 316 8.38 -2.59 -20.82
CA GLU A 316 8.27 -1.28 -20.17
C GLU A 316 9.29 -1.08 -19.03
N MET A 317 10.22 -2.02 -18.87
CA MET A 317 11.17 -2.01 -17.76
C MET A 317 12.02 -0.72 -17.72
N GLU A 318 12.43 -0.24 -18.89
CA GLU A 318 13.19 1.02 -19.01
C GLU A 318 12.40 2.26 -18.60
N ARG A 319 11.06 2.17 -18.55
CA ARG A 319 10.16 3.27 -18.14
C ARG A 319 9.88 3.29 -16.64
N LEU A 320 10.32 2.28 -15.93
CA LEU A 320 10.18 2.24 -14.47
C LEU A 320 11.03 3.35 -13.85
N VAL A 321 10.50 3.98 -12.82
CA VAL A 321 11.19 5.08 -12.11
C VAL A 321 11.06 4.96 -10.60
N GLY A 322 12.07 5.42 -9.90
CA GLY A 322 12.04 5.62 -8.45
C GLY A 322 11.48 4.44 -7.68
N SER A 323 10.34 4.64 -7.01
CA SER A 323 9.73 3.63 -6.13
C SER A 323 9.34 2.33 -6.84
N GLN A 324 9.02 2.38 -8.13
CA GLN A 324 8.62 1.20 -8.90
C GLN A 324 9.79 0.23 -9.08
N ILE A 325 10.97 0.79 -9.39
CA ILE A 325 12.21 0.00 -9.50
C ILE A 325 12.57 -0.61 -8.14
N SER A 326 12.51 0.21 -7.07
CA SER A 326 12.79 -0.25 -5.71
C SER A 326 11.83 -1.37 -5.27
N GLU A 327 10.54 -1.23 -5.54
CA GLU A 327 9.52 -2.24 -5.22
C GLU A 327 9.81 -3.56 -5.94
N PHE A 328 10.20 -3.51 -7.21
CA PHE A 328 10.47 -4.71 -8.00
C PHE A 328 11.80 -5.37 -7.63
N LEU A 329 12.87 -4.58 -7.49
CA LEU A 329 14.18 -5.09 -7.03
C LEU A 329 14.07 -5.76 -5.65
N PHE A 330 13.36 -5.11 -4.72
CA PHE A 330 13.09 -5.67 -3.40
C PHE A 330 12.28 -6.97 -3.47
N ALA A 331 11.29 -7.05 -4.37
CA ALA A 331 10.52 -8.27 -4.55
C ALA A 331 11.37 -9.44 -5.07
N LEU A 332 12.24 -9.22 -6.04
CA LEU A 332 13.21 -10.21 -6.51
C LEU A 332 14.13 -10.68 -5.38
N ALA A 333 14.60 -9.74 -4.57
CA ALA A 333 15.41 -10.03 -3.39
C ALA A 333 14.64 -10.88 -2.36
N MET A 334 13.38 -10.54 -2.08
CA MET A 334 12.53 -11.24 -1.11
C MET A 334 12.27 -12.71 -1.45
N VAL A 335 12.17 -13.04 -2.74
CA VAL A 335 11.96 -14.43 -3.19
C VAL A 335 13.25 -15.14 -3.58
N ASN A 336 14.41 -14.51 -3.33
CA ASN A 336 15.72 -15.04 -3.70
C ASN A 336 15.81 -15.43 -5.19
N ALA A 337 15.35 -14.54 -6.07
CA ALA A 337 15.27 -14.79 -7.51
C ALA A 337 16.64 -14.73 -8.20
N ARG A 338 17.60 -15.56 -7.77
CA ARG A 338 18.97 -15.60 -8.34
C ARG A 338 19.01 -15.99 -9.82
N HIS A 339 17.98 -16.67 -10.33
CA HIS A 339 17.85 -16.96 -11.76
C HIS A 339 17.50 -15.72 -12.60
N GLN A 340 17.11 -14.60 -11.96
CA GLN A 340 16.82 -13.31 -12.58
C GLN A 340 17.87 -12.24 -12.26
N LEU A 341 19.13 -12.63 -12.02
CA LEU A 341 20.20 -11.67 -11.66
C LEU A 341 20.43 -10.60 -12.73
N ASP A 342 20.31 -10.92 -14.02
CA ASP A 342 20.47 -9.92 -15.09
C ASP A 342 19.39 -8.83 -15.00
N THR A 343 18.15 -9.21 -14.72
CA THR A 343 17.05 -8.27 -14.45
C THR A 343 17.36 -7.43 -13.21
N ALA A 344 17.84 -8.05 -12.14
CA ALA A 344 18.19 -7.36 -10.90
C ALA A 344 19.33 -6.34 -11.10
N ARG A 345 20.36 -6.68 -11.89
CA ARG A 345 21.47 -5.78 -12.25
C ARG A 345 20.97 -4.54 -12.99
N ILE A 346 20.12 -4.75 -14.00
CA ILE A 346 19.51 -3.64 -14.75
C ILE A 346 18.73 -2.73 -13.82
N LEU A 347 17.87 -3.30 -12.95
CA LEU A 347 17.07 -2.53 -12.01
C LEU A 347 17.93 -1.79 -10.98
N ALA A 348 18.99 -2.40 -10.46
CA ALA A 348 19.87 -1.77 -9.48
C ALA A 348 20.60 -0.54 -10.08
N ALA A 349 21.15 -0.66 -11.29
CA ALA A 349 21.79 0.45 -11.99
C ALA A 349 20.77 1.56 -12.33
N GLN A 350 19.63 1.20 -12.91
CA GLN A 350 18.58 2.15 -13.30
C GLN A 350 18.00 2.89 -12.07
N TYR A 351 17.96 2.27 -10.88
CA TYR A 351 17.39 2.87 -9.69
C TYR A 351 18.20 4.10 -9.26
N VAL A 352 19.52 3.99 -9.21
CA VAL A 352 20.41 5.09 -8.84
C VAL A 352 20.27 6.25 -9.84
N ASP A 353 20.29 5.94 -11.13
CA ASP A 353 20.16 6.93 -12.20
C ASP A 353 18.80 7.64 -12.17
N SER A 354 17.71 6.91 -11.98
CA SER A 354 16.33 7.44 -12.02
C SER A 354 16.04 8.45 -10.90
N ILE A 355 16.74 8.34 -9.77
CA ILE A 355 16.59 9.24 -8.62
C ILE A 355 17.58 10.41 -8.71
N GLY A 356 18.61 10.30 -9.53
CA GLY A 356 19.69 11.28 -9.67
C GLY A 356 20.75 11.17 -8.58
N GLY A 357 21.03 9.94 -8.14
CA GLY A 357 22.10 9.55 -7.24
C GLY A 357 21.63 9.14 -5.83
N ILE A 358 22.50 8.40 -5.16
CA ILE A 358 22.30 7.85 -3.80
C ILE A 358 21.87 8.92 -2.76
N PRO A 359 22.48 10.13 -2.70
CA PRO A 359 22.13 11.12 -1.67
C PRO A 359 20.68 11.63 -1.74
N LYS A 360 20.02 11.47 -2.88
CA LYS A 360 18.61 11.87 -3.07
C LYS A 360 17.60 10.81 -2.61
N MET A 361 18.07 9.62 -2.26
CA MET A 361 17.20 8.56 -1.77
C MET A 361 16.66 8.87 -0.37
N SER A 362 15.43 8.44 -0.10
CA SER A 362 14.89 8.46 1.26
C SER A 362 15.63 7.45 2.15
N GLY A 363 15.62 7.64 3.47
CA GLY A 363 16.29 6.70 4.39
C GLY A 363 15.77 5.26 4.27
N GLY A 364 14.46 5.07 4.06
CA GLY A 364 13.90 3.74 3.82
C GLY A 364 14.37 3.12 2.51
N SER A 365 14.45 3.93 1.46
CA SER A 365 14.90 3.49 0.13
C SER A 365 16.38 3.09 0.11
N LEU A 366 17.23 3.79 0.87
CA LEU A 366 18.64 3.43 1.02
C LEU A 366 18.81 2.04 1.64
N ILE A 367 18.04 1.78 2.70
CA ILE A 367 18.09 0.48 3.40
C ILE A 367 17.52 -0.63 2.50
N ASP A 368 16.42 -0.38 1.80
CA ASP A 368 15.81 -1.36 0.89
C ASP A 368 16.76 -1.71 -0.27
N TYR A 369 17.45 -0.72 -0.81
CA TYR A 369 18.46 -0.92 -1.86
C TYR A 369 19.64 -1.76 -1.35
N ALA A 370 20.26 -1.33 -0.23
CA ALA A 370 21.40 -2.04 0.35
C ALA A 370 21.02 -3.49 0.72
N TRP A 371 19.85 -3.70 1.32
CA TRP A 371 19.37 -5.05 1.66
C TRP A 371 19.13 -5.90 0.41
N SER A 372 18.58 -5.32 -0.66
CA SER A 372 18.35 -6.04 -1.91
C SER A 372 19.66 -6.50 -2.55
N LEU A 373 20.70 -5.67 -2.53
CA LEU A 373 22.03 -6.03 -3.02
C LEU A 373 22.64 -7.19 -2.22
N VAL A 374 22.53 -7.14 -0.88
CA VAL A 374 22.97 -8.25 0.00
C VAL A 374 22.19 -9.53 -0.28
N ALA A 375 20.87 -9.43 -0.39
CA ALA A 375 20.00 -10.59 -0.58
C ALA A 375 20.23 -11.31 -1.91
N LEU A 376 20.52 -10.56 -2.97
CA LEU A 376 20.79 -11.07 -4.31
C LEU A 376 22.28 -11.35 -4.58
N ASP A 377 23.16 -11.09 -3.60
CA ASP A 377 24.62 -11.27 -3.73
C ASP A 377 25.25 -10.37 -4.83
N LEU A 378 24.74 -9.13 -4.94
CA LEU A 378 25.19 -8.12 -5.90
C LEU A 378 26.13 -7.07 -5.31
N VAL A 379 26.47 -7.17 -4.02
CA VAL A 379 27.28 -6.14 -3.33
C VAL A 379 28.60 -5.87 -4.03
N ARG A 380 29.29 -6.91 -4.52
CA ARG A 380 30.60 -6.75 -5.20
C ARG A 380 30.51 -6.04 -6.55
N GLU A 381 29.39 -6.21 -7.23
CA GLU A 381 29.16 -5.55 -8.52
C GLU A 381 28.78 -4.07 -8.35
N PHE A 382 28.12 -3.72 -7.25
CA PHE A 382 27.63 -2.38 -6.91
C PHE A 382 28.33 -1.81 -5.65
N GLU A 383 29.60 -2.11 -5.44
CA GLU A 383 30.33 -1.83 -4.21
C GLU A 383 30.35 -0.33 -3.84
N ASN A 384 30.54 0.53 -4.85
CA ASN A 384 30.55 1.98 -4.63
C ASN A 384 29.17 2.49 -4.18
N ASP A 385 28.12 2.11 -4.89
CA ASP A 385 26.73 2.51 -4.60
C ASP A 385 26.29 1.96 -3.24
N PHE A 386 26.63 0.72 -2.93
CA PHE A 386 26.35 0.08 -1.65
C PHE A 386 27.06 0.82 -0.49
N SER A 387 28.34 1.12 -0.66
CA SER A 387 29.11 1.83 0.35
C SER A 387 28.61 3.26 0.57
N GLU A 388 28.24 3.97 -0.51
CA GLU A 388 27.65 5.29 -0.44
C GLU A 388 26.26 5.26 0.25
N ALA A 389 25.42 4.29 -0.10
CA ALA A 389 24.10 4.13 0.49
C ALA A 389 24.18 3.89 2.02
N LEU A 390 25.13 3.10 2.48
CA LEU A 390 25.32 2.86 3.91
C LEU A 390 25.91 4.07 4.62
N LYS A 391 26.92 4.74 4.03
CA LYS A 391 27.47 5.99 4.57
C LYS A 391 26.36 7.03 4.74
N GLU A 392 25.54 7.24 3.72
CA GLU A 392 24.41 8.16 3.76
C GLU A 392 23.36 7.73 4.80
N THR A 393 23.09 6.43 4.93
CA THR A 393 22.20 5.89 5.97
C THR A 393 22.70 6.23 7.37
N PHE A 394 23.97 5.98 7.65
CA PHE A 394 24.56 6.17 8.99
C PHE A 394 24.80 7.63 9.37
N THR A 395 24.71 8.59 8.45
CA THR A 395 24.68 10.03 8.77
C THR A 395 23.36 10.47 9.39
N ARG A 396 22.30 9.67 9.24
CA ARG A 396 20.96 9.95 9.75
C ARG A 396 20.75 9.31 11.13
N ASN A 397 19.70 9.72 11.82
CA ASN A 397 19.29 9.04 13.04
C ASN A 397 18.51 7.75 12.74
N PRO A 398 18.65 6.70 13.56
CA PRO A 398 17.84 5.50 13.43
C PRO A 398 16.34 5.81 13.44
N PRO A 399 15.55 5.22 12.54
CA PRO A 399 14.11 5.44 12.52
C PRO A 399 13.44 4.75 13.71
N GLN A 400 12.30 5.30 14.16
CA GLN A 400 11.49 4.65 15.20
C GLN A 400 10.79 3.38 14.70
N ASN A 401 10.57 3.27 13.38
CA ASN A 401 9.96 2.10 12.76
C ASN A 401 10.98 0.94 12.71
N ARG A 402 10.59 -0.22 13.24
CA ARG A 402 11.44 -1.42 13.30
C ARG A 402 11.69 -2.08 11.94
N THR A 403 10.76 -1.98 10.99
CA THR A 403 10.88 -2.63 9.68
C THR A 403 12.18 -2.31 8.93
N PRO A 404 12.60 -1.03 8.78
CA PRO A 404 13.90 -0.71 8.19
C PRO A 404 15.09 -1.21 9.03
N LEU A 405 14.95 -1.22 10.37
CA LEU A 405 16.03 -1.68 11.27
C LEU A 405 16.30 -3.18 11.11
N LEU A 406 15.27 -4.00 10.93
CA LEU A 406 15.41 -5.44 10.68
C LEU A 406 16.11 -5.73 9.35
N LYS A 407 15.83 -4.94 8.31
CA LYS A 407 16.55 -5.05 7.03
C LYS A 407 18.02 -4.65 7.19
N LEU A 408 18.25 -3.55 7.88
CA LEU A 408 19.62 -3.07 8.14
C LEU A 408 20.39 -4.03 9.06
N PHE A 409 19.72 -4.74 9.95
CA PHE A 409 20.34 -5.79 10.77
C PHE A 409 20.97 -6.87 9.90
N ASP A 410 20.22 -7.40 8.91
CA ASP A 410 20.77 -8.36 7.95
C ASP A 410 21.99 -7.80 7.19
N VAL A 411 21.93 -6.52 6.79
CA VAL A 411 23.05 -5.84 6.09
C VAL A 411 24.27 -5.71 7.01
N ILE A 412 24.08 -5.32 8.27
CA ILE A 412 25.19 -5.21 9.24
C ILE A 412 25.83 -6.57 9.49
N CYS A 413 25.02 -7.62 9.66
CA CYS A 413 25.52 -8.99 9.81
C CYS A 413 26.31 -9.45 8.57
N ALA A 414 25.85 -9.10 7.37
CA ALA A 414 26.57 -9.42 6.13
C ALA A 414 27.90 -8.65 6.05
N LEU A 415 27.94 -7.38 6.46
CA LEU A 415 29.21 -6.61 6.55
C LEU A 415 30.20 -7.27 7.51
N GLU A 416 29.72 -7.75 8.66
CA GLU A 416 30.59 -8.38 9.66
C GLU A 416 31.08 -9.78 9.25
N LEU A 417 30.35 -10.49 8.40
CA LEU A 417 30.64 -11.88 8.06
C LEU A 417 31.21 -12.07 6.65
N GLU A 418 30.60 -11.45 5.63
CA GLU A 418 30.94 -11.65 4.22
C GLU A 418 31.76 -10.49 3.60
N TYR A 419 31.52 -9.24 4.04
CA TYR A 419 32.06 -8.03 3.42
C TYR A 419 32.95 -7.20 4.37
N LYS A 420 33.73 -7.86 5.23
CA LYS A 420 34.62 -7.23 6.22
C LYS A 420 35.65 -6.28 5.61
N ASP A 421 36.09 -6.60 4.40
CA ASP A 421 37.09 -5.83 3.66
C ASP A 421 36.60 -4.46 3.18
N LEU A 422 35.28 -4.23 3.12
CA LEU A 422 34.70 -2.93 2.77
C LEU A 422 34.96 -1.87 3.85
N ASN A 423 35.26 -2.28 5.09
CA ASN A 423 35.60 -1.41 6.22
C ASN A 423 34.60 -0.25 6.43
N ILE A 424 33.29 -0.49 6.26
CA ILE A 424 32.24 0.51 6.46
C ILE A 424 31.96 0.63 7.97
N PRO A 425 32.22 1.79 8.59
CA PRO A 425 31.98 1.96 10.01
C PRO A 425 30.48 2.04 10.31
N VAL A 426 30.01 1.16 11.19
CA VAL A 426 28.65 1.18 11.70
C VAL A 426 28.62 1.87 13.05
N ALA A 427 27.87 2.96 13.16
CA ALA A 427 27.73 3.67 14.43
C ALA A 427 27.04 2.77 15.48
N SER A 428 27.53 2.82 16.72
CA SER A 428 27.00 2.00 17.82
C SER A 428 25.53 2.20 18.10
N SER A 429 24.99 3.41 17.87
CA SER A 429 23.56 3.73 17.99
C SER A 429 22.70 2.96 16.99
N TRP A 430 23.19 2.79 15.76
CA TRP A 430 22.50 2.01 14.73
C TRP A 430 22.54 0.51 15.04
N LYS A 431 23.71 0.01 15.47
CA LYS A 431 23.84 -1.39 15.87
C LYS A 431 22.88 -1.73 17.01
N ALA A 432 22.87 -0.92 18.07
CA ALA A 432 21.97 -1.11 19.22
C ALA A 432 20.48 -1.05 18.81
N ALA A 433 20.10 -0.11 17.92
CA ALA A 433 18.71 -0.02 17.44
C ALA A 433 18.30 -1.25 16.62
N CYS A 434 19.21 -1.80 15.80
CA CYS A 434 18.94 -3.01 15.02
C CYS A 434 18.82 -4.25 15.91
N ASP A 435 19.73 -4.41 16.89
CA ASP A 435 19.70 -5.50 17.87
C ASP A 435 18.41 -5.48 18.71
N ASP A 436 17.96 -4.29 19.14
CA ASP A 436 16.71 -4.14 19.88
C ASP A 436 15.48 -4.46 19.00
N ALA A 437 15.50 -4.10 17.72
CA ALA A 437 14.42 -4.42 16.79
C ALA A 437 14.31 -5.94 16.55
N ASP A 438 15.45 -6.62 16.34
CA ASP A 438 15.48 -8.09 16.14
C ASP A 438 15.00 -8.81 17.40
N ARG A 439 15.53 -8.42 18.58
CA ARG A 439 15.10 -9.01 19.85
C ARG A 439 13.61 -8.88 20.09
N TYR A 440 13.05 -7.69 19.89
CA TYR A 440 11.63 -7.45 20.08
C TYR A 440 10.76 -8.32 19.17
N GLU A 441 11.11 -8.44 17.89
CA GLU A 441 10.33 -9.24 16.95
C GLU A 441 10.47 -10.74 17.24
N MET A 442 11.64 -11.23 17.66
CA MET A 442 11.82 -12.62 18.04
C MET A 442 11.02 -12.96 19.30
N ASP A 443 11.01 -12.11 20.33
CA ASP A 443 10.22 -12.31 21.55
C ASP A 443 8.70 -12.31 21.23
N ARG A 444 8.27 -11.48 20.28
CA ARG A 444 6.88 -11.47 19.79
C ARG A 444 6.51 -12.77 19.07
N LEU A 445 7.43 -13.33 18.29
CA LEU A 445 7.21 -14.59 17.56
C LEU A 445 7.14 -15.81 18.48
N GLU A 446 7.96 -15.87 19.51
CA GLU A 446 7.99 -16.97 20.48
C GLU A 446 6.62 -17.21 21.12
N SER A 447 5.83 -16.16 21.33
CA SER A 447 4.46 -16.24 21.85
C SER A 447 3.43 -16.64 20.79
N SER A 448 3.82 -16.83 19.54
CA SER A 448 2.88 -17.11 18.44
C SER A 448 2.34 -18.55 18.52
N ARG A 449 1.07 -18.69 18.07
CA ARG A 449 0.44 -20.01 17.97
C ARG A 449 1.23 -20.96 17.06
N LEU A 450 1.76 -20.44 15.95
CA LEU A 450 2.54 -21.24 15.00
C LEU A 450 3.80 -21.82 15.65
N HIS A 451 4.54 -20.97 16.38
CA HIS A 451 5.74 -21.41 17.10
C HIS A 451 5.42 -22.55 18.09
N ASN A 452 4.35 -22.39 18.86
CA ASN A 452 3.91 -23.43 19.82
C ASN A 452 3.46 -24.71 19.11
N GLU A 453 2.74 -24.62 17.98
CA GLU A 453 2.35 -25.78 17.17
C GLU A 453 3.60 -26.55 16.70
N VAL A 454 4.58 -25.88 16.12
CA VAL A 454 5.80 -26.52 15.60
C VAL A 454 6.61 -27.15 16.73
N MET A 455 6.81 -26.45 17.86
CA MET A 455 7.52 -27.00 19.02
C MET A 455 6.86 -28.27 19.56
N MET A 456 5.54 -28.26 19.67
CA MET A 456 4.80 -29.42 20.13
C MET A 456 5.01 -30.64 19.20
N ARG A 457 5.13 -30.43 17.89
CA ARG A 457 5.43 -31.51 16.93
C ARG A 457 6.87 -32.04 17.10
N PHE A 458 7.85 -31.16 17.31
CA PHE A 458 9.21 -31.60 17.64
C PHE A 458 9.25 -32.47 18.90
N ASP A 459 8.54 -32.07 19.96
CA ASP A 459 8.45 -32.83 21.21
C ASP A 459 7.79 -34.21 21.00
N GLN A 460 6.74 -34.27 20.16
CA GLN A 460 6.07 -35.54 19.81
C GLN A 460 6.97 -36.47 19.00
N LEU A 461 7.68 -35.98 18.02
CA LEU A 461 8.60 -36.75 17.18
C LEU A 461 9.79 -37.31 18.00
N ARG A 462 10.25 -36.56 19.00
CA ARG A 462 11.26 -37.01 19.95
C ARG A 462 10.81 -38.24 20.77
N GLY A 463 9.51 -38.34 21.09
CA GLY A 463 8.93 -39.42 21.91
C GLY A 463 8.37 -40.60 21.12
N SER A 464 8.28 -40.50 19.77
CA SER A 464 7.60 -41.51 18.94
C SER A 464 8.40 -42.81 18.79
N SER A 465 7.69 -43.95 18.93
CA SER A 465 8.25 -45.29 18.73
C SER A 465 8.23 -45.78 17.27
N ASN A 466 7.58 -45.03 16.36
CA ASN A 466 7.26 -45.48 15.00
C ASN A 466 8.06 -44.78 13.88
N GLY A 467 9.17 -44.14 14.15
CA GLY A 467 9.92 -43.43 13.15
C GLY A 467 11.38 -43.16 13.54
N VAL A 468 12.03 -42.34 12.76
CA VAL A 468 13.37 -41.86 13.02
C VAL A 468 13.39 -41.14 14.37
N ARG A 469 14.01 -41.74 15.39
CA ARG A 469 14.18 -41.10 16.70
C ARG A 469 15.26 -40.04 16.61
N TRP A 470 14.84 -38.79 16.57
CA TRP A 470 15.80 -37.72 16.71
C TRP A 470 16.18 -37.52 18.18
N LYS A 471 17.48 -37.53 18.45
CA LYS A 471 18.01 -37.15 19.76
C LYS A 471 18.10 -35.62 19.93
N LEU A 472 17.38 -34.84 19.10
CA LEU A 472 17.45 -33.39 19.08
C LEU A 472 16.88 -32.76 20.37
N GLN A 473 17.59 -31.80 20.92
CA GLN A 473 17.17 -31.02 22.09
C GLN A 473 16.94 -29.56 21.67
N MET A 474 15.80 -29.31 21.03
CA MET A 474 15.47 -27.98 20.51
C MET A 474 15.23 -26.99 21.64
N GLN A 475 16.02 -25.91 21.65
CA GLN A 475 15.89 -24.77 22.55
C GLN A 475 15.22 -23.62 21.78
N ARG A 476 14.24 -22.97 22.42
CA ARG A 476 13.51 -21.83 21.80
C ARG A 476 14.32 -20.55 21.84
N ASN A 477 14.09 -19.67 20.86
CA ASN A 477 14.62 -18.30 20.78
C ASN A 477 16.12 -18.22 21.13
N SER A 478 16.90 -19.09 20.52
CA SER A 478 18.30 -19.28 20.85
C SER A 478 19.22 -18.41 20.01
N SER A 479 20.32 -17.96 20.60
CA SER A 479 21.35 -17.22 19.89
C SER A 479 22.13 -18.16 18.96
N CYS A 480 22.31 -17.74 17.72
CA CYS A 480 22.97 -18.47 16.65
C CYS A 480 23.85 -17.48 15.86
N GLY A 481 25.15 -17.41 16.20
CA GLY A 481 26.02 -16.35 15.71
C GLY A 481 25.49 -14.96 16.09
N PRO A 482 25.40 -14.01 15.13
CA PRO A 482 24.86 -12.68 15.39
C PRO A 482 23.32 -12.66 15.45
N TYR A 483 22.67 -13.76 15.04
CA TYR A 483 21.23 -13.87 14.96
C TYR A 483 20.60 -14.62 16.13
N ARG A 484 19.29 -14.49 16.25
CA ARG A 484 18.44 -15.41 17.01
C ARG A 484 17.63 -16.27 16.05
N VAL A 485 17.46 -17.55 16.38
CA VAL A 485 16.65 -18.50 15.64
C VAL A 485 15.47 -18.96 16.49
N ASP A 486 14.39 -19.33 15.84
CA ASP A 486 13.19 -19.78 16.56
C ASP A 486 13.47 -21.01 17.42
N MET A 487 14.29 -21.94 16.91
CA MET A 487 14.70 -23.16 17.61
C MET A 487 16.11 -23.55 17.22
N LEU A 488 16.88 -24.05 18.17
CA LEU A 488 18.26 -24.49 17.98
C LEU A 488 18.54 -25.75 18.77
N ASP A 489 19.10 -26.75 18.13
CA ASP A 489 19.80 -27.83 18.77
C ASP A 489 21.32 -27.54 18.76
N GLN A 490 21.89 -27.28 19.93
CA GLN A 490 23.28 -26.86 20.06
C GLN A 490 24.29 -27.94 19.66
N GLU A 491 23.95 -29.20 19.90
CA GLU A 491 24.84 -30.34 19.67
C GLU A 491 25.05 -30.58 18.18
N THR A 492 23.97 -30.57 17.42
CA THR A 492 24.01 -30.82 15.98
C THR A 492 24.14 -29.55 15.16
N LYS A 493 24.07 -28.37 15.82
CA LYS A 493 23.94 -27.06 15.16
C LYS A 493 22.75 -26.98 14.19
N LEU A 494 21.70 -27.74 14.45
CA LEU A 494 20.46 -27.67 13.66
C LEU A 494 19.64 -26.49 14.15
N ALA A 495 19.45 -25.51 13.30
CA ALA A 495 18.64 -24.34 13.57
C ALA A 495 17.38 -24.34 12.70
N VAL A 496 16.24 -24.00 13.29
CA VAL A 496 14.95 -23.93 12.62
C VAL A 496 14.44 -22.50 12.70
N ASP A 497 14.05 -21.98 11.57
CA ASP A 497 13.36 -20.68 11.45
C ASP A 497 11.97 -20.87 10.87
N LEU A 498 11.01 -20.12 11.44
CA LEU A 498 9.65 -20.05 10.94
C LEU A 498 9.49 -18.79 10.08
N GLU A 499 9.29 -18.97 8.79
CA GLU A 499 9.07 -17.84 7.88
C GLU A 499 7.60 -17.44 7.86
N ILE A 500 7.26 -16.42 8.63
CA ILE A 500 5.89 -15.91 8.73
C ILE A 500 5.65 -14.73 7.76
N VAL A 501 4.38 -14.57 7.38
CA VAL A 501 3.95 -13.53 6.42
C VAL A 501 4.27 -12.11 6.90
N SER A 502 4.22 -11.85 8.19
CA SER A 502 4.44 -10.51 8.74
C SER A 502 5.92 -10.10 8.89
N TRP A 503 6.87 -11.01 8.64
CA TRP A 503 8.29 -10.67 8.75
C TRP A 503 8.74 -9.78 7.59
N PRO A 504 9.48 -8.68 7.85
CA PRO A 504 9.79 -7.69 6.82
C PRO A 504 10.89 -8.09 5.84
N THR A 505 11.74 -9.08 6.19
CA THR A 505 12.82 -9.59 5.35
C THR A 505 12.62 -11.07 5.04
N ALA A 506 13.26 -11.57 3.99
CA ALA A 506 13.33 -13.00 3.73
C ALA A 506 14.45 -13.65 4.55
N ARG A 507 14.23 -14.86 5.01
CA ARG A 507 15.17 -15.59 5.88
C ARG A 507 16.42 -16.07 5.16
N HIS A 508 16.44 -16.13 3.84
CA HIS A 508 17.57 -16.69 3.08
C HIS A 508 18.91 -15.96 3.30
N VAL A 509 18.88 -14.63 3.59
CA VAL A 509 20.12 -13.89 3.95
C VAL A 509 20.68 -14.43 5.26
N LYS A 510 19.86 -14.47 6.29
CA LYS A 510 20.21 -15.00 7.61
C LYS A 510 20.70 -16.45 7.49
N HIS A 511 19.99 -17.31 6.74
CA HIS A 511 20.35 -18.71 6.57
C HIS A 511 21.73 -18.82 5.89
N ARG A 512 21.97 -18.11 4.79
CA ARG A 512 23.26 -18.11 4.10
C ARG A 512 24.41 -17.75 5.05
N LEU A 513 24.21 -16.70 5.86
CA LEU A 513 25.23 -16.23 6.81
C LEU A 513 25.48 -17.23 7.93
N LEU A 514 24.45 -17.92 8.42
CA LEU A 514 24.57 -18.95 9.45
C LEU A 514 25.14 -20.26 8.91
N GLU A 515 24.75 -20.68 7.71
CA GLU A 515 25.32 -21.85 7.03
C GLU A 515 26.83 -21.69 6.80
N ALA A 516 27.27 -20.47 6.44
CA ALA A 516 28.71 -20.16 6.35
C ALA A 516 29.45 -20.29 7.68
N GLN A 517 28.75 -20.25 8.83
CA GLN A 517 29.29 -20.49 10.17
C GLN A 517 29.14 -21.95 10.63
N GLY A 518 28.66 -22.83 9.76
CA GLY A 518 28.51 -24.27 10.01
C GLY A 518 27.22 -24.66 10.72
N TYR A 519 26.21 -23.79 10.76
CA TYR A 519 24.87 -24.15 11.19
C TYR A 519 24.09 -24.83 10.05
N ARG A 520 23.14 -25.66 10.41
CA ARG A 520 22.22 -26.37 9.49
C ARG A 520 20.86 -25.74 9.59
N MET A 521 20.43 -25.09 8.50
CA MET A 521 19.23 -24.27 8.54
C MET A 521 18.01 -25.01 7.97
N VAL A 522 16.95 -25.12 8.76
CA VAL A 522 15.63 -25.59 8.34
C VAL A 522 14.71 -24.39 8.28
N ASN A 523 14.19 -24.07 7.09
CA ASN A 523 13.22 -23.00 6.88
C ASN A 523 11.81 -23.60 6.77
N LEU A 524 10.96 -23.33 7.74
CA LEU A 524 9.56 -23.75 7.74
C LEU A 524 8.67 -22.58 7.28
N GLN A 525 8.25 -22.63 6.03
CA GLN A 525 7.39 -21.58 5.47
C GLN A 525 5.95 -21.70 5.98
N TYR A 526 5.36 -20.57 6.36
CA TYR A 526 3.99 -20.48 6.86
C TYR A 526 2.97 -21.18 5.95
N TRP A 527 3.04 -20.95 4.63
CA TRP A 527 2.07 -21.51 3.70
C TRP A 527 2.20 -23.02 3.54
N ASP A 528 3.40 -23.55 3.58
CA ASP A 528 3.64 -25.00 3.48
C ASP A 528 3.19 -25.70 4.76
N TRP A 529 3.49 -25.13 5.92
CA TRP A 529 2.94 -25.61 7.19
C TRP A 529 1.41 -25.62 7.21
N ARG A 530 0.77 -24.60 6.68
CA ARG A 530 -0.70 -24.51 6.62
C ARG A 530 -1.34 -25.42 5.56
N ARG A 531 -0.59 -25.98 4.63
CA ARG A 531 -1.06 -27.05 3.73
C ARG A 531 -1.15 -28.39 4.43
N ALA A 532 -0.27 -28.67 5.37
CA ALA A 532 -0.31 -29.82 6.25
C ALA A 532 -1.47 -29.65 7.26
N ARG A 533 -2.62 -30.28 6.97
CA ARG A 533 -3.87 -30.03 7.71
C ARG A 533 -4.03 -30.90 8.94
N THR A 534 -3.50 -32.11 8.90
CA THR A 534 -3.54 -33.08 10.00
C THR A 534 -2.24 -33.08 10.78
N GLU A 535 -2.26 -33.60 11.99
CA GLU A 535 -1.04 -33.81 12.80
C GLU A 535 -0.03 -34.73 12.11
N GLU A 536 -0.52 -35.74 11.44
CA GLU A 536 0.31 -36.68 10.67
C GLU A 536 0.99 -35.98 9.49
N ASP A 537 0.26 -35.18 8.73
CA ASP A 537 0.82 -34.38 7.63
C ASP A 537 1.90 -33.40 8.14
N GLN A 538 1.68 -32.79 9.30
CA GLN A 538 2.63 -31.87 9.92
C GLN A 538 3.89 -32.58 10.38
N ASN A 539 3.74 -33.74 10.98
CA ASN A 539 4.87 -34.58 11.39
C ASN A 539 5.70 -35.02 10.17
N LEU A 540 5.05 -35.56 9.13
CA LEU A 540 5.70 -35.97 7.89
C LEU A 540 6.43 -34.80 7.19
N PHE A 541 5.79 -33.62 7.18
CA PHE A 541 6.41 -32.41 6.63
C PHE A 541 7.69 -32.06 7.40
N LEU A 542 7.61 -32.03 8.73
CA LEU A 542 8.73 -31.72 9.59
C LEU A 542 9.87 -32.73 9.46
N GLU A 543 9.55 -34.03 9.50
CA GLU A 543 10.52 -35.12 9.30
C GLU A 543 11.24 -34.95 7.96
N ARG A 544 10.52 -34.72 6.90
CA ARG A 544 11.10 -34.55 5.57
C ARG A 544 12.07 -33.36 5.52
N GLU A 545 11.68 -32.18 6.03
CA GLU A 545 12.52 -30.97 5.97
C GLU A 545 13.78 -31.12 6.84
N VAL A 546 13.64 -31.67 8.04
CA VAL A 546 14.81 -31.93 8.93
C VAL A 546 15.74 -32.97 8.35
N THR A 547 15.21 -34.12 7.88
CA THR A 547 16.01 -35.21 7.27
C THR A 547 16.76 -34.69 6.05
N ARG A 548 16.10 -33.94 5.18
CA ARG A 548 16.73 -33.30 4.01
C ARG A 548 17.96 -32.46 4.38
N VAL A 549 17.89 -31.68 5.45
CA VAL A 549 18.99 -30.81 5.89
C VAL A 549 20.12 -31.64 6.55
N LEU A 550 19.78 -32.66 7.33
CA LEU A 550 20.76 -33.54 7.97
C LEU A 550 21.53 -34.40 6.96
N GLU A 551 20.86 -34.87 5.90
CA GLU A 551 21.48 -35.67 4.84
C GLU A 551 22.36 -34.82 3.90
N SER A 552 21.96 -33.59 3.62
CA SER A 552 22.73 -32.68 2.77
C SER A 552 24.07 -32.26 3.38
N ASN A 553 24.15 -32.26 4.71
CA ASN A 553 25.36 -31.96 5.48
C ASN A 553 25.59 -33.03 6.54
N PRO A 554 26.15 -34.21 6.18
CA PRO A 554 26.34 -35.28 7.14
C PRO A 554 27.29 -34.88 8.27
N LEU A 555 26.94 -35.29 9.49
CA LEU A 555 27.81 -35.12 10.66
C LEU A 555 29.13 -35.86 10.43
N PRO A 556 30.26 -35.37 10.98
CA PRO A 556 31.47 -36.13 11.04
C PRO A 556 31.17 -37.49 11.72
N ALA A 557 31.76 -38.57 11.20
CA ALA A 557 31.41 -40.00 11.43
C ALA A 557 31.34 -40.49 12.89
N SER A 558 31.54 -39.64 13.88
CA SER A 558 31.48 -39.98 15.33
C SER A 558 30.08 -39.87 15.96
N GLU A 559 29.08 -39.25 15.27
CA GLU A 559 27.75 -39.01 15.85
C GLU A 559 26.62 -39.51 14.92
N LYS A 560 26.23 -40.75 15.09
CA LYS A 560 24.99 -41.26 14.46
C LYS A 560 23.78 -40.71 15.21
N LEU A 561 23.08 -39.77 14.62
CA LEU A 561 21.85 -39.11 15.15
C LEU A 561 20.58 -39.91 14.91
N ILE A 562 20.65 -40.99 14.10
CA ILE A 562 19.51 -41.79 13.68
C ILE A 562 19.81 -43.23 14.15
N GLU A 563 19.04 -43.75 15.06
CA GLU A 563 18.94 -45.17 15.40
C GLU A 563 17.70 -45.79 14.76
#